data_a89f702ffec4c1cd5c62b2c483d93f58
#
_entry.id   a89f702ffec4c1cd5c62b2c483d93f58
#
_cell.length_a   1.000
_cell.length_b   1.000
_cell.length_c   1.000
_cell.angle_alpha   90.00
_cell.angle_beta   90.00
_cell.angle_gamma   90.00
#
_symmetry.space_group_name_H-M   'P 1'
#
loop_
_entity.id
_entity.type
_entity.pdbx_description
1 polymer ?
#
loop_
_entity_poly.entity_id
_entity_poly.type
_entity_poly.pdbx_seq_one_letter_code
_entity_poly.pdbx_strand_id
1 'polypeptide(L)'
;MIFTKNEYVDMIFAYGEAKQSARRAVQIYKERFPTRRHPDHKVILRVVTNFKATGKVHEFSRNRSCADPELALRVLEYVEENPRSSVRQISRIFNTPISTAWRILRKNALHPFHMQRVHQLLPRDWQPRVNFCMGFLAQCRRDSGFPDQILWTDESTFTPNGVFNSKNYVFWAKENPHATRVGAFQYKWKINVWAGLIGDRVIGPVFFPPKLDGEKYVEFLQEQLPLLLEDVPLLVRENMIFQHDGAPAHFHRNTRTTLDAQFPDRWMGRGGPITWPARSPDLTPLDFFLWGHIKNLVENERGGREEEVRAAIIAAFQTLTSDMVHRATRDIVRRAELCVQQRGRQFEHL
;
A
#
# COMPACT_ATOMS: atom_id res chain seq x y z
N MET A 1 -36.85 -1.01 4.70
CA MET A 1 -38.19 -1.07 5.30
C MET A 1 -38.97 -2.18 4.66
N ILE A 2 -39.82 -2.90 5.43
CA ILE A 2 -40.50 -4.09 4.89
C ILE A 2 -41.88 -3.70 4.30
N PHE A 3 -42.49 -2.61 4.82
CA PHE A 3 -43.79 -2.09 4.41
C PHE A 3 -43.76 -0.56 4.36
N THR A 4 -44.59 0.06 3.52
CA THR A 4 -44.74 1.51 3.40
C THR A 4 -45.59 2.10 4.56
N LYS A 5 -45.57 3.43 4.74
CA LYS A 5 -46.43 4.09 5.73
C LYS A 5 -47.91 3.77 5.53
N ASN A 6 -48.36 3.81 4.28
CA ASN A 6 -49.75 3.51 3.94
C ASN A 6 -50.12 2.06 4.26
N GLU A 7 -49.25 1.11 4.00
CA GLU A 7 -49.45 -0.29 4.35
C GLU A 7 -49.55 -0.49 5.87
N TYR A 8 -48.81 0.27 6.66
CA TYR A 8 -48.92 0.25 8.13
C TYR A 8 -50.25 0.84 8.60
N VAL A 9 -50.76 1.89 7.96
CA VAL A 9 -52.11 2.45 8.24
C VAL A 9 -53.16 1.43 7.91
N ASP A 10 -53.08 0.78 6.74
CA ASP A 10 -54.02 -0.27 6.31
C ASP A 10 -54.05 -1.45 7.30
N MET A 11 -52.91 -1.82 7.90
CA MET A 11 -52.82 -2.85 8.95
C MET A 11 -53.57 -2.45 10.23
N ILE A 12 -53.52 -1.16 10.61
CA ILE A 12 -54.23 -0.66 11.78
C ILE A 12 -55.76 -0.69 11.54
N PHE A 13 -56.21 -0.28 10.35
CA PHE A 13 -57.64 -0.36 9.99
C PHE A 13 -58.12 -1.81 9.96
N ALA A 14 -57.37 -2.72 9.33
CA ALA A 14 -57.74 -4.13 9.32
C ALA A 14 -57.79 -4.73 10.73
N TYR A 15 -56.94 -4.27 11.66
CA TYR A 15 -56.97 -4.70 13.07
C TYR A 15 -58.20 -4.17 13.81
N GLY A 16 -58.63 -2.95 13.53
CA GLY A 16 -59.88 -2.38 14.08
C GLY A 16 -61.10 -3.16 13.63
N GLU A 17 -61.26 -3.42 12.32
CA GLU A 17 -62.31 -4.23 11.74
C GLU A 17 -62.33 -5.68 12.27
N ALA A 18 -61.15 -6.25 12.50
CA ALA A 18 -61.00 -7.58 13.07
C ALA A 18 -61.35 -7.68 14.57
N LYS A 19 -61.98 -6.65 15.15
CA LYS A 19 -62.28 -6.56 16.58
C LYS A 19 -61.05 -6.89 17.46
N GLN A 20 -59.93 -6.30 17.10
CA GLN A 20 -58.62 -6.42 17.78
C GLN A 20 -57.97 -7.83 17.73
N SER A 21 -58.37 -8.66 16.79
CA SER A 21 -57.73 -9.94 16.55
C SER A 21 -56.67 -9.82 15.45
N ALA A 22 -55.40 -9.91 15.80
CA ALA A 22 -54.28 -9.79 14.85
C ALA A 22 -54.32 -10.91 13.78
N ARG A 23 -54.72 -12.14 14.13
CA ARG A 23 -54.84 -13.24 13.18
C ARG A 23 -55.97 -13.00 12.17
N ARG A 24 -57.11 -12.49 12.61
CA ARG A 24 -58.24 -12.14 11.73
C ARG A 24 -57.91 -10.91 10.86
N ALA A 25 -57.16 -9.95 11.40
CA ALA A 25 -56.66 -8.78 10.65
C ALA A 25 -55.77 -9.15 9.48
N VAL A 26 -54.92 -10.19 9.60
CA VAL A 26 -54.15 -10.72 8.48
C VAL A 26 -55.02 -11.22 7.36
N GLN A 27 -56.13 -11.88 7.69
CA GLN A 27 -57.09 -12.40 6.70
C GLN A 27 -57.77 -11.23 5.95
N ILE A 28 -58.30 -10.26 6.69
CA ILE A 28 -58.92 -9.04 6.11
C ILE A 28 -57.92 -8.28 5.23
N TYR A 29 -56.67 -8.15 5.67
CA TYR A 29 -55.61 -7.49 4.88
C TYR A 29 -55.33 -8.23 3.57
N LYS A 30 -55.24 -9.56 3.60
CA LYS A 30 -55.00 -10.40 2.40
C LYS A 30 -56.18 -10.27 1.40
N GLU A 31 -57.40 -10.31 1.86
CA GLU A 31 -58.60 -10.19 1.03
C GLU A 31 -58.70 -8.81 0.36
N ARG A 32 -58.32 -7.75 1.10
CA ARG A 32 -58.39 -6.37 0.62
C ARG A 32 -57.24 -6.01 -0.32
N PHE A 33 -56.06 -6.58 -0.09
CA PHE A 33 -54.83 -6.27 -0.85
C PHE A 33 -54.13 -7.53 -1.38
N PRO A 34 -54.75 -8.27 -2.29
CA PRO A 34 -54.24 -9.59 -2.73
C PRO A 34 -52.87 -9.49 -3.45
N THR A 35 -52.56 -8.36 -4.08
CA THR A 35 -51.31 -8.15 -4.83
C THR A 35 -50.15 -7.61 -4.00
N ARG A 36 -50.41 -7.18 -2.74
CA ARG A 36 -49.40 -6.64 -1.85
C ARG A 36 -48.76 -7.74 -1.01
N ARG A 37 -47.58 -7.47 -0.49
CA ARG A 37 -46.97 -8.34 0.51
C ARG A 37 -47.85 -8.42 1.76
N HIS A 38 -48.13 -9.64 2.22
CA HIS A 38 -48.99 -9.87 3.38
C HIS A 38 -48.17 -9.85 4.68
N PRO A 39 -48.60 -9.12 5.73
CA PRO A 39 -47.94 -9.11 7.02
C PRO A 39 -48.26 -10.39 7.82
N ASP A 40 -47.34 -10.80 8.67
CA ASP A 40 -47.60 -11.77 9.74
C ASP A 40 -48.38 -11.09 10.87
N HIS A 41 -49.19 -11.86 11.62
CA HIS A 41 -49.96 -11.36 12.74
C HIS A 41 -49.13 -10.64 13.80
N LYS A 42 -47.86 -11.07 14.02
CA LYS A 42 -46.89 -10.42 14.92
C LYS A 42 -46.49 -9.03 14.43
N VAL A 43 -46.45 -8.83 13.11
CA VAL A 43 -46.17 -7.52 12.53
C VAL A 43 -47.30 -6.56 12.79
N ILE A 44 -48.57 -7.00 12.54
CA ILE A 44 -49.75 -6.19 12.82
C ILE A 44 -49.84 -5.84 14.30
N LEU A 45 -49.66 -6.81 15.18
CA LEU A 45 -49.68 -6.57 16.63
C LEU A 45 -48.65 -5.52 17.07
N ARG A 46 -47.42 -5.65 16.55
CA ARG A 46 -46.32 -4.71 16.84
C ARG A 46 -46.65 -3.29 16.34
N VAL A 47 -47.21 -3.15 15.14
CA VAL A 47 -47.59 -1.86 14.57
C VAL A 47 -48.67 -1.20 15.44
N VAL A 48 -49.68 -1.94 15.83
CA VAL A 48 -50.78 -1.42 16.66
C VAL A 48 -50.31 -1.07 18.08
N THR A 49 -49.51 -1.91 18.70
CA THR A 49 -48.92 -1.63 20.02
C THR A 49 -48.07 -0.36 19.99
N ASN A 50 -47.24 -0.19 18.97
CA ASN A 50 -46.45 1.02 18.82
C ASN A 50 -47.34 2.26 18.57
N PHE A 51 -48.34 2.13 17.72
CA PHE A 51 -49.30 3.23 17.47
C PHE A 51 -50.06 3.65 18.75
N LYS A 52 -50.53 2.69 19.55
CA LYS A 52 -51.16 2.94 20.85
C LYS A 52 -50.25 3.65 21.85
N ALA A 53 -48.93 3.29 21.84
CA ALA A 53 -47.94 3.86 22.75
C ALA A 53 -47.47 5.26 22.34
N THR A 54 -47.36 5.53 21.04
CA THR A 54 -46.67 6.73 20.53
C THR A 54 -47.56 7.69 19.74
N GLY A 55 -48.76 7.26 19.32
CA GLY A 55 -49.64 7.99 18.42
C GLY A 55 -49.10 8.07 16.97
N LYS A 56 -47.96 7.44 16.66
CA LYS A 56 -47.31 7.49 15.36
C LYS A 56 -47.31 6.15 14.65
N VAL A 57 -47.65 6.16 13.37
CA VAL A 57 -47.70 4.94 12.55
C VAL A 57 -46.32 4.41 12.23
N HIS A 58 -45.31 5.24 12.27
CA HIS A 58 -43.94 4.90 11.85
C HIS A 58 -42.89 5.57 12.72
N GLU A 59 -42.69 5.07 13.92
CA GLU A 59 -41.44 5.20 14.64
C GLU A 59 -41.01 3.82 15.14
N PHE A 60 -40.63 2.94 14.19
CA PHE A 60 -39.66 1.91 14.53
C PHE A 60 -38.27 2.59 14.56
N SER A 61 -38.09 3.59 15.42
CA SER A 61 -36.78 3.83 15.95
C SER A 61 -36.42 2.52 16.65
N ARG A 62 -35.53 1.74 16.07
CA ARG A 62 -34.68 0.95 16.94
C ARG A 62 -34.19 1.99 17.95
N ASN A 63 -34.63 1.89 19.19
CA ASN A 63 -33.87 2.46 20.29
C ASN A 63 -32.48 1.87 20.17
N ARG A 64 -31.66 2.52 19.34
CA ARG A 64 -30.21 2.38 19.43
C ARG A 64 -29.95 3.03 20.76
N SER A 65 -29.90 2.21 21.81
CA SER A 65 -29.52 2.66 23.13
C SER A 65 -28.32 3.58 22.92
N CYS A 66 -28.51 4.85 23.23
CA CYS A 66 -27.41 5.77 23.30
C CYS A 66 -26.45 5.07 24.26
N ALA A 67 -25.24 4.78 23.83
CA ALA A 67 -24.28 4.19 24.76
C ALA A 67 -24.28 5.10 25.98
N ASP A 68 -24.34 4.50 27.15
CA ASP A 68 -24.29 5.21 28.42
C ASP A 68 -23.23 6.31 28.33
N PRO A 69 -23.55 7.58 28.57
CA PRO A 69 -22.60 8.69 28.46
C PRO A 69 -21.35 8.45 29.32
N GLU A 70 -21.49 7.84 30.49
CA GLU A 70 -20.38 7.51 31.37
C GLU A 70 -19.49 6.43 30.77
N LEU A 71 -20.07 5.37 30.18
CA LEU A 71 -19.33 4.36 29.42
C LEU A 71 -18.60 4.98 28.24
N ALA A 72 -19.25 5.90 27.52
CA ALA A 72 -18.62 6.57 26.38
C ALA A 72 -17.39 7.38 26.81
N LEU A 73 -17.49 8.14 27.90
CA LEU A 73 -16.37 8.91 28.43
C LEU A 73 -15.20 8.00 28.81
N ARG A 74 -15.44 6.96 29.59
CA ARG A 74 -14.41 6.00 30.02
C ARG A 74 -13.74 5.29 28.83
N VAL A 75 -14.48 4.96 27.77
CA VAL A 75 -13.91 4.37 26.56
C VAL A 75 -13.02 5.37 25.83
N LEU A 76 -13.38 6.64 25.78
CA LEU A 76 -12.60 7.68 25.11
C LEU A 76 -11.31 7.97 25.87
N GLU A 77 -11.36 8.14 27.18
CA GLU A 77 -10.18 8.31 28.04
C GLU A 77 -9.21 7.14 27.89
N TYR A 78 -9.72 5.91 27.92
CA TYR A 78 -8.89 4.72 27.74
C TYR A 78 -8.19 4.71 26.35
N VAL A 79 -8.90 5.07 25.28
CA VAL A 79 -8.33 5.08 23.92
C VAL A 79 -7.32 6.21 23.75
N GLU A 80 -7.49 7.34 24.41
CA GLU A 80 -6.51 8.43 24.43
C GLU A 80 -5.18 7.97 25.07
N GLU A 81 -5.25 7.25 26.19
CA GLU A 81 -4.08 6.67 26.83
C GLU A 81 -3.52 5.46 26.06
N ASN A 82 -4.38 4.70 25.38
CA ASN A 82 -4.05 3.45 24.70
C ASN A 82 -4.49 3.45 23.23
N PRO A 83 -3.93 4.33 22.35
CA PRO A 83 -4.42 4.54 20.98
C PRO A 83 -4.25 3.34 20.05
N ARG A 84 -3.49 2.31 20.44
CA ARG A 84 -3.27 1.07 19.66
C ARG A 84 -4.28 -0.03 20.00
N SER A 85 -5.23 0.22 20.88
CA SER A 85 -6.20 -0.78 21.31
C SER A 85 -7.18 -1.15 20.20
N SER A 86 -7.41 -2.44 19.99
CA SER A 86 -8.42 -2.92 19.07
C SER A 86 -9.83 -2.77 19.66
N VAL A 87 -10.84 -2.59 18.81
CA VAL A 87 -12.25 -2.54 19.24
C VAL A 87 -12.65 -3.80 20.04
N ARG A 88 -12.08 -4.97 19.72
CA ARG A 88 -12.29 -6.21 20.48
C ARG A 88 -11.70 -6.13 21.88
N GLN A 89 -10.55 -5.51 22.04
CA GLN A 89 -9.91 -5.29 23.33
C GLN A 89 -10.74 -4.33 24.19
N ILE A 90 -11.18 -3.20 23.62
CA ILE A 90 -12.07 -2.23 24.27
C ILE A 90 -13.36 -2.92 24.72
N SER A 91 -13.98 -3.73 23.86
CA SER A 91 -15.17 -4.51 24.15
C SER A 91 -14.99 -5.41 25.39
N ARG A 92 -13.82 -6.08 25.51
CA ARG A 92 -13.51 -6.96 26.66
C ARG A 92 -13.29 -6.16 27.95
N ILE A 93 -12.52 -5.07 27.91
CA ILE A 93 -12.17 -4.26 29.07
C ILE A 93 -13.42 -3.63 29.69
N PHE A 94 -14.30 -3.09 28.86
CA PHE A 94 -15.51 -2.40 29.31
C PHE A 94 -16.75 -3.31 29.35
N ASN A 95 -16.58 -4.61 29.14
CA ASN A 95 -17.68 -5.59 29.08
C ASN A 95 -18.87 -5.10 28.26
N THR A 96 -18.59 -4.57 27.05
CA THR A 96 -19.60 -3.99 26.17
C THR A 96 -19.56 -4.66 24.79
N PRO A 97 -20.69 -4.74 24.04
CA PRO A 97 -20.66 -5.30 22.69
C PRO A 97 -19.69 -4.55 21.77
N ILE A 98 -18.99 -5.28 20.90
CA ILE A 98 -18.06 -4.72 19.91
C ILE A 98 -18.73 -3.60 19.08
N SER A 99 -19.99 -3.80 18.70
CA SER A 99 -20.78 -2.81 17.96
C SER A 99 -21.03 -1.52 18.76
N THR A 100 -21.13 -1.60 20.08
CA THR A 100 -21.29 -0.45 20.96
C THR A 100 -19.97 0.30 21.09
N ALA A 101 -18.86 -0.39 21.37
CA ALA A 101 -17.52 0.20 21.41
C ALA A 101 -17.20 0.90 20.07
N TRP A 102 -17.41 0.24 18.94
CA TRP A 102 -17.21 0.83 17.61
C TRP A 102 -18.05 2.08 17.39
N ARG A 103 -19.32 2.08 17.81
CA ARG A 103 -20.23 3.21 17.66
C ARG A 103 -19.83 4.42 18.51
N ILE A 104 -19.30 4.18 19.72
CA ILE A 104 -18.76 5.24 20.59
C ILE A 104 -17.61 5.92 19.86
N LEU A 105 -16.62 5.16 19.36
CA LEU A 105 -15.47 5.69 18.66
C LEU A 105 -15.89 6.50 17.42
N ARG A 106 -16.74 5.93 16.56
CA ARG A 106 -17.20 6.58 15.33
C ARG A 106 -18.02 7.85 15.58
N LYS A 107 -18.83 7.87 16.64
CA LYS A 107 -19.62 9.07 17.03
C LYS A 107 -18.70 10.22 17.45
N ASN A 108 -17.52 9.91 17.98
CA ASN A 108 -16.52 10.89 18.40
C ASN A 108 -15.41 11.08 17.34
N ALA A 109 -15.68 10.80 16.08
CA ALA A 109 -14.80 11.00 14.93
C ALA A 109 -13.45 10.24 15.03
N LEU A 110 -13.36 9.22 15.89
CA LEU A 110 -12.19 8.34 15.95
C LEU A 110 -12.27 7.29 14.85
N HIS A 111 -11.19 7.18 14.06
CA HIS A 111 -11.05 6.24 12.95
C HIS A 111 -9.85 5.34 13.18
N PRO A 112 -9.92 4.04 12.83
CA PRO A 112 -8.76 3.16 12.88
C PRO A 112 -7.86 3.45 11.69
N PHE A 113 -6.70 4.04 11.92
CA PHE A 113 -5.66 4.20 10.93
C PHE A 113 -4.72 3.01 10.95
N HIS A 114 -4.43 2.44 9.79
CA HIS A 114 -3.47 1.36 9.66
C HIS A 114 -2.04 1.92 9.71
N MET A 115 -1.18 1.29 10.54
CA MET A 115 0.25 1.61 10.53
C MET A 115 0.85 1.18 9.19
N GLN A 116 1.48 2.11 8.49
CA GLN A 116 2.24 1.82 7.29
C GLN A 116 3.65 1.36 7.68
N ARG A 117 4.16 0.37 6.94
CA ARG A 117 5.56 -0.05 7.08
C ARG A 117 6.42 0.93 6.31
N VAL A 118 7.39 1.51 6.98
CA VAL A 118 8.43 2.36 6.38
C VAL A 118 9.81 1.73 6.63
N HIS A 119 10.80 2.07 5.82
CA HIS A 119 12.16 1.63 6.05
C HIS A 119 12.75 2.27 7.33
N GLN A 120 13.72 1.59 7.92
CA GLN A 120 14.36 2.08 9.15
C GLN A 120 15.34 3.21 8.83
N LEU A 121 15.16 4.37 9.49
CA LEU A 121 16.12 5.46 9.51
C LEU A 121 16.68 5.65 10.92
N LEU A 122 17.96 6.01 10.98
CA LEU A 122 18.59 6.44 12.23
C LEU A 122 18.60 7.97 12.30
N PRO A 123 18.58 8.59 13.49
CA PRO A 123 18.62 10.07 13.61
C PRO A 123 19.77 10.72 12.84
N ARG A 124 20.94 10.05 12.77
CA ARG A 124 22.11 10.53 12.01
C ARG A 124 21.91 10.56 10.49
N ASP A 125 20.87 9.91 9.97
CA ASP A 125 20.60 9.87 8.52
C ASP A 125 19.78 11.06 8.06
N TRP A 126 19.03 11.71 8.95
CA TRP A 126 18.06 12.74 8.59
C TRP A 126 18.76 13.95 7.94
N GLN A 127 19.79 14.50 8.56
CA GLN A 127 20.47 15.68 8.02
C GLN A 127 21.17 15.43 6.68
N PRO A 128 21.92 14.32 6.48
CA PRO A 128 22.46 13.96 5.17
C PRO A 128 21.40 13.85 4.08
N ARG A 129 20.23 13.29 4.39
CA ARG A 129 19.09 13.20 3.44
C ARG A 129 18.57 14.58 3.06
N VAL A 130 18.37 15.48 4.05
CA VAL A 130 17.97 16.87 3.79
C VAL A 130 18.99 17.58 2.92
N ASN A 131 20.28 17.47 3.24
CA ASN A 131 21.34 18.14 2.49
C ASN A 131 21.39 17.68 1.03
N PHE A 132 21.29 16.36 0.80
CA PHE A 132 21.19 15.79 -0.54
C PHE A 132 19.98 16.32 -1.30
N CYS A 133 18.79 16.23 -0.71
CA CYS A 133 17.54 16.67 -1.35
C CYS A 133 17.57 18.19 -1.65
N MET A 134 18.10 19.02 -0.76
CA MET A 134 18.24 20.46 -1.02
C MET A 134 19.19 20.74 -2.18
N GLY A 135 20.34 20.04 -2.23
CA GLY A 135 21.30 20.14 -3.34
C GLY A 135 20.68 19.67 -4.67
N PHE A 136 20.00 18.52 -4.67
CA PHE A 136 19.30 17.99 -5.82
C PHE A 136 18.24 18.97 -6.34
N LEU A 137 17.37 19.47 -5.47
CA LEU A 137 16.33 20.46 -5.83
C LEU A 137 16.94 21.78 -6.33
N ALA A 138 18.10 22.19 -5.80
CA ALA A 138 18.81 23.37 -6.32
C ALA A 138 19.29 23.18 -7.75
N GLN A 139 19.77 21.97 -8.10
CA GLN A 139 20.13 21.63 -9.49
C GLN A 139 18.89 21.57 -10.39
N CYS A 140 17.80 20.94 -9.94
CA CYS A 140 16.52 20.91 -10.70
C CYS A 140 15.95 22.31 -10.98
N ARG A 141 16.17 23.28 -10.08
CA ARG A 141 15.78 24.69 -10.33
C ARG A 141 16.64 25.40 -11.36
N ARG A 142 17.92 25.02 -11.50
CA ARG A 142 18.85 25.57 -12.52
C ARG A 142 18.63 24.93 -13.88
N ASP A 143 18.39 23.62 -13.86
CA ASP A 143 18.14 22.81 -15.04
C ASP A 143 16.97 21.85 -14.78
N SER A 144 15.83 22.12 -15.41
CA SER A 144 14.65 21.28 -15.28
C SER A 144 14.85 19.86 -15.85
N GLY A 145 15.83 19.65 -16.72
CA GLY A 145 16.25 18.36 -17.28
C GLY A 145 17.20 17.56 -16.39
N PHE A 146 17.67 18.12 -15.28
CA PHE A 146 18.66 17.49 -14.41
C PHE A 146 18.28 16.06 -13.94
N PRO A 147 17.02 15.75 -13.55
CA PRO A 147 16.64 14.39 -13.17
C PRO A 147 16.81 13.37 -14.31
N ASP A 148 16.69 13.78 -15.56
CA ASP A 148 16.80 12.93 -16.74
C ASP A 148 18.27 12.63 -17.10
N GLN A 149 19.23 13.35 -16.53
CA GLN A 149 20.67 13.14 -16.70
C GLN A 149 21.22 12.12 -15.72
N ILE A 150 20.46 11.68 -14.73
CA ILE A 150 20.93 10.74 -13.72
C ILE A 150 20.60 9.32 -14.15
N LEU A 151 21.63 8.50 -14.27
CA LEU A 151 21.50 7.04 -14.38
C LEU A 151 21.33 6.48 -12.97
N TRP A 152 20.10 6.30 -12.57
CA TRP A 152 19.73 5.65 -11.31
C TRP A 152 20.00 4.16 -11.42
N THR A 153 20.76 3.58 -10.52
CA THR A 153 21.06 2.15 -10.54
C THR A 153 20.82 1.49 -9.20
N ASP A 154 20.46 0.21 -9.24
CA ASP A 154 20.29 -0.60 -8.04
C ASP A 154 20.28 -2.09 -8.38
N GLU A 155 20.44 -2.95 -7.36
CA GLU A 155 20.34 -4.40 -7.44
C GLU A 155 19.16 -4.92 -6.62
N SER A 156 18.46 -5.89 -7.18
CA SER A 156 17.42 -6.61 -6.45
C SER A 156 17.62 -8.11 -6.48
N THR A 157 17.41 -8.73 -5.32
CA THR A 157 17.46 -10.19 -5.20
C THR A 157 16.05 -10.79 -5.33
N PHE A 158 15.94 -11.80 -6.19
CA PHE A 158 14.78 -12.66 -6.32
C PHE A 158 15.07 -14.02 -5.68
N THR A 159 14.10 -14.55 -4.94
CA THR A 159 14.20 -15.84 -4.26
C THR A 159 12.86 -16.58 -4.37
N PRO A 160 12.84 -17.94 -4.26
CA PRO A 160 11.60 -18.71 -4.29
C PRO A 160 10.56 -18.29 -3.24
N ASN A 161 11.01 -17.78 -2.11
CA ASN A 161 10.12 -17.45 -1.00
C ASN A 161 9.34 -16.16 -1.22
N GLY A 162 9.81 -15.23 -2.05
CA GLY A 162 9.20 -13.93 -2.28
C GLY A 162 8.87 -13.16 -1.00
N VAL A 163 8.31 -11.98 -1.13
CA VAL A 163 7.67 -11.27 -0.01
C VAL A 163 6.17 -11.61 -0.04
N PHE A 164 5.78 -12.65 0.70
CA PHE A 164 4.37 -13.02 0.81
C PHE A 164 3.61 -11.99 1.65
N ASN A 165 2.70 -11.26 1.01
CA ASN A 165 1.76 -10.40 1.71
C ASN A 165 0.43 -11.12 1.88
N SER A 166 0.26 -11.84 2.99
CA SER A 166 -0.96 -12.61 3.30
C SER A 166 -2.24 -11.77 3.31
N LYS A 167 -2.14 -10.45 3.41
CA LYS A 167 -3.31 -9.55 3.41
C LYS A 167 -3.89 -9.32 2.01
N ASN A 168 -3.08 -9.49 0.97
CA ASN A 168 -3.50 -9.28 -0.41
C ASN A 168 -3.92 -10.59 -1.11
N TYR A 169 -3.64 -11.75 -0.50
CA TYR A 169 -4.07 -13.05 -1.02
C TYR A 169 -5.40 -13.43 -0.40
N VAL A 170 -6.47 -13.19 -1.12
CA VAL A 170 -7.85 -13.50 -0.69
C VAL A 170 -8.51 -14.37 -1.76
N PHE A 171 -9.10 -15.49 -1.32
CA PHE A 171 -9.96 -16.31 -2.18
C PHE A 171 -11.43 -16.02 -1.90
N TRP A 172 -12.15 -15.60 -2.91
CA TRP A 172 -13.60 -15.44 -2.85
C TRP A 172 -14.27 -16.75 -3.21
N ALA A 173 -14.85 -17.46 -2.23
CA ALA A 173 -15.54 -18.71 -2.43
C ALA A 173 -16.82 -18.77 -1.56
N LYS A 174 -17.78 -19.62 -1.95
CA LYS A 174 -19.00 -19.85 -1.14
C LYS A 174 -18.70 -20.62 0.14
N GLU A 175 -17.70 -21.50 0.11
CA GLU A 175 -17.20 -22.28 1.23
C GLU A 175 -15.70 -22.06 1.36
N ASN A 176 -15.13 -22.28 2.56
CA ASN A 176 -13.69 -22.10 2.77
C ASN A 176 -12.91 -23.11 1.90
N PRO A 177 -12.15 -22.67 0.87
CA PRO A 177 -11.41 -23.56 0.00
C PRO A 177 -10.18 -24.17 0.68
N HIS A 178 -9.90 -23.86 1.95
CA HIS A 178 -8.69 -24.25 2.68
C HIS A 178 -7.41 -24.03 1.86
N ALA A 179 -7.38 -22.92 1.11
CA ALA A 179 -6.28 -22.62 0.21
C ALA A 179 -4.96 -22.55 0.98
N THR A 180 -4.01 -23.36 0.55
CA THR A 180 -2.66 -23.43 1.14
C THR A 180 -1.64 -22.95 0.12
N ARG A 181 -0.59 -22.29 0.59
CA ARG A 181 0.60 -22.01 -0.20
C ARG A 181 1.73 -22.90 0.29
N VAL A 182 2.34 -23.64 -0.62
CA VAL A 182 3.52 -24.44 -0.29
C VAL A 182 4.68 -23.51 0.06
N GLY A 183 5.24 -23.68 1.25
CA GLY A 183 6.45 -22.97 1.69
C GLY A 183 7.70 -23.52 1.00
N ALA A 184 8.82 -22.80 1.17
CA ALA A 184 10.06 -23.02 0.43
C ALA A 184 10.64 -24.45 0.52
N PHE A 185 11.12 -24.92 -0.62
CA PHE A 185 11.92 -26.13 -0.73
C PHE A 185 13.35 -25.93 -0.16
N GLN A 186 14.03 -27.04 0.09
CA GLN A 186 15.43 -27.10 0.57
C GLN A 186 16.43 -26.43 -0.40
N TYR A 187 16.19 -26.48 -1.71
CA TYR A 187 17.01 -25.84 -2.74
C TYR A 187 16.55 -24.40 -2.97
N LYS A 188 17.37 -23.48 -2.52
CA LYS A 188 17.11 -22.03 -2.63
C LYS A 188 18.02 -21.43 -3.69
N TRP A 189 17.51 -21.21 -4.89
CA TRP A 189 18.18 -20.36 -5.85
C TRP A 189 18.07 -18.88 -5.43
N LYS A 190 19.00 -18.08 -5.88
CA LYS A 190 19.10 -16.67 -5.61
C LYS A 190 19.55 -15.96 -6.88
N ILE A 191 18.68 -15.16 -7.46
CA ILE A 191 18.96 -14.39 -8.66
C ILE A 191 19.15 -12.93 -8.24
N ASN A 192 20.36 -12.40 -8.49
CA ASN A 192 20.65 -10.99 -8.33
C ASN A 192 20.50 -10.32 -9.69
N VAL A 193 19.69 -9.27 -9.74
CA VAL A 193 19.39 -8.51 -10.96
C VAL A 193 19.79 -7.07 -10.74
N TRP A 194 20.64 -6.56 -11.59
CA TRP A 194 20.96 -5.14 -11.69
C TRP A 194 20.10 -4.50 -12.78
N ALA A 195 19.70 -3.25 -12.57
CA ALA A 195 19.08 -2.42 -13.58
C ALA A 195 19.44 -0.95 -13.39
N GLY A 196 19.28 -0.18 -14.46
CA GLY A 196 19.39 1.26 -14.46
C GLY A 196 18.17 1.94 -15.11
N LEU A 197 17.86 3.15 -14.66
CA LEU A 197 16.87 4.04 -15.27
C LEU A 197 17.51 5.39 -15.57
N ILE A 198 17.37 5.88 -16.81
CA ILE A 198 17.84 7.20 -17.21
C ILE A 198 16.81 7.89 -18.10
N GLY A 199 16.33 9.05 -17.69
CA GLY A 199 15.26 9.76 -18.38
C GLY A 199 14.01 8.88 -18.55
N ASP A 200 13.76 8.43 -19.75
CA ASP A 200 12.63 7.56 -20.12
C ASP A 200 13.07 6.12 -20.49
N ARG A 201 14.33 5.77 -20.25
CA ARG A 201 14.95 4.51 -20.70
C ARG A 201 15.27 3.59 -19.54
N VAL A 202 15.15 2.28 -19.83
CA VAL A 202 15.60 1.19 -18.96
C VAL A 202 16.92 0.66 -19.49
N ILE A 203 17.90 0.48 -18.62
CA ILE A 203 19.20 -0.13 -18.90
C ILE A 203 19.26 -1.49 -18.21
N GLY A 204 19.57 -2.55 -18.94
CA GLY A 204 19.53 -3.93 -18.44
C GLY A 204 18.22 -4.64 -18.76
N PRO A 205 17.81 -5.71 -18.03
CA PRO A 205 18.42 -6.21 -16.78
C PRO A 205 19.73 -6.96 -16.99
N VAL A 206 20.59 -6.93 -15.99
CA VAL A 206 21.82 -7.73 -15.92
C VAL A 206 21.73 -8.69 -14.76
N PHE A 207 22.08 -9.97 -15.00
CA PHE A 207 22.06 -10.98 -13.96
C PHE A 207 23.44 -11.12 -13.33
N PHE A 208 23.58 -10.69 -12.10
CA PHE A 208 24.81 -10.83 -11.34
C PHE A 208 24.94 -12.23 -10.71
N PRO A 209 26.18 -12.64 -10.37
CA PRO A 209 26.38 -13.86 -9.60
C PRO A 209 25.70 -13.75 -8.21
N PRO A 210 25.41 -14.87 -7.55
CA PRO A 210 24.73 -14.88 -6.24
C PRO A 210 25.45 -14.07 -5.16
N LYS A 211 26.77 -13.88 -5.30
CA LYS A 211 27.58 -13.01 -4.44
C LYS A 211 28.31 -11.99 -5.32
N LEU A 212 27.90 -10.73 -5.18
CA LEU A 212 28.58 -9.59 -5.80
C LEU A 212 29.66 -9.08 -4.85
N ASP A 213 30.86 -8.94 -5.35
CA ASP A 213 31.99 -8.31 -4.69
C ASP A 213 32.52 -7.13 -5.50
N GLY A 214 33.49 -6.39 -4.96
CA GLY A 214 34.00 -5.19 -5.60
C GLY A 214 34.73 -5.46 -6.94
N GLU A 215 35.36 -6.62 -7.11
CA GLU A 215 36.06 -6.96 -8.35
C GLU A 215 35.05 -7.24 -9.48
N LYS A 216 34.04 -8.04 -9.23
CA LYS A 216 32.99 -8.33 -10.21
C LYS A 216 32.16 -7.08 -10.56
N TYR A 217 32.02 -6.18 -9.61
CA TYR A 217 31.35 -4.92 -9.88
C TYR A 217 32.21 -4.00 -10.74
N VAL A 218 33.54 -3.98 -10.55
CA VAL A 218 34.47 -3.27 -11.43
C VAL A 218 34.44 -3.86 -12.84
N GLU A 219 34.51 -5.19 -12.99
CA GLU A 219 34.37 -5.88 -14.29
C GLU A 219 33.08 -5.46 -15.01
N PHE A 220 31.92 -5.46 -14.28
CA PHE A 220 30.66 -4.97 -14.82
C PHE A 220 30.76 -3.53 -15.30
N LEU A 221 31.31 -2.62 -14.50
CA LEU A 221 31.45 -1.20 -14.85
C LEU A 221 32.32 -0.97 -16.08
N GLN A 222 33.39 -1.78 -16.24
CA GLN A 222 34.37 -1.63 -17.32
C GLN A 222 33.96 -2.32 -18.61
N GLU A 223 33.32 -3.49 -18.53
CA GLU A 223 33.09 -4.34 -19.69
C GLU A 223 31.63 -4.34 -20.13
N GLN A 224 30.68 -4.39 -19.19
CA GLN A 224 29.25 -4.58 -19.52
C GLN A 224 28.49 -3.26 -19.58
N LEU A 225 28.70 -2.35 -18.63
CA LEU A 225 27.97 -1.08 -18.58
C LEU A 225 28.17 -0.24 -19.86
N PRO A 226 29.34 -0.09 -20.44
CA PRO A 226 29.53 0.66 -21.70
C PRO A 226 28.70 0.09 -22.85
N LEU A 227 28.62 -1.24 -22.97
CA LEU A 227 27.82 -1.93 -24.01
C LEU A 227 26.31 -1.68 -23.80
N LEU A 228 25.84 -1.73 -22.56
CA LEU A 228 24.44 -1.44 -22.23
C LEU A 228 24.03 0.01 -22.53
N LEU A 229 25.03 0.90 -22.56
CA LEU A 229 24.81 2.33 -22.81
C LEU A 229 24.98 2.71 -24.29
N GLU A 230 25.31 1.78 -25.19
CA GLU A 230 25.54 2.07 -26.62
C GLU A 230 24.32 2.72 -27.30
N ASP A 231 23.13 2.27 -26.95
CA ASP A 231 21.86 2.80 -27.47
C ASP A 231 21.42 4.13 -26.81
N VAL A 232 22.15 4.60 -25.80
CA VAL A 232 21.88 5.90 -25.16
C VAL A 232 22.55 7.00 -25.98
N PRO A 233 21.85 8.08 -26.37
CA PRO A 233 22.43 9.17 -27.16
C PRO A 233 23.71 9.71 -26.54
N LEU A 234 24.72 10.00 -27.39
CA LEU A 234 26.05 10.42 -26.94
C LEU A 234 25.99 11.64 -26.00
N LEU A 235 25.18 12.63 -26.34
CA LEU A 235 25.01 13.83 -25.52
C LEU A 235 24.50 13.50 -24.10
N VAL A 236 23.63 12.48 -23.97
CA VAL A 236 23.13 12.02 -22.66
C VAL A 236 24.26 11.32 -21.92
N ARG A 237 25.04 10.45 -22.59
CA ARG A 237 26.17 9.74 -21.97
C ARG A 237 27.27 10.69 -21.48
N GLU A 238 27.59 11.73 -22.22
CA GLU A 238 28.61 12.72 -21.87
C GLU A 238 28.22 13.52 -20.60
N ASN A 239 26.95 13.79 -20.41
CA ASN A 239 26.45 14.56 -19.27
C ASN A 239 25.90 13.70 -18.14
N MET A 240 25.85 12.37 -18.34
CA MET A 240 25.25 11.43 -17.40
C MET A 240 25.95 11.44 -16.03
N ILE A 241 25.14 11.43 -14.98
CA ILE A 241 25.57 11.27 -13.61
C ILE A 241 25.23 9.85 -13.16
N PHE A 242 26.22 9.04 -12.85
CA PHE A 242 26.01 7.67 -12.39
C PHE A 242 25.62 7.66 -10.90
N GLN A 243 24.52 7.00 -10.53
CA GLN A 243 24.12 6.86 -9.13
C GLN A 243 24.12 5.39 -8.72
N HIS A 244 24.70 5.09 -7.57
CA HIS A 244 24.56 3.82 -6.88
C HIS A 244 24.46 4.02 -5.34
N ASP A 245 24.06 2.98 -4.64
CA ASP A 245 23.94 3.00 -3.19
C ASP A 245 25.32 2.80 -2.48
N GLY A 246 25.28 2.69 -1.14
CA GLY A 246 26.48 2.50 -0.32
C GLY A 246 26.82 1.04 0.00
N ALA A 247 26.42 0.06 -0.82
CA ALA A 247 26.73 -1.35 -0.62
C ALA A 247 28.25 -1.62 -0.55
N PRO A 248 28.70 -2.69 0.13
CA PRO A 248 30.15 -2.97 0.27
C PRO A 248 30.87 -3.08 -1.06
N ALA A 249 30.30 -3.70 -2.09
CA ALA A 249 30.89 -3.80 -3.44
C ALA A 249 31.07 -2.41 -4.08
N HIS A 250 30.11 -1.52 -3.87
CA HIS A 250 30.13 -0.16 -4.40
C HIS A 250 31.14 0.74 -3.70
N PHE A 251 31.41 0.52 -2.42
CA PHE A 251 32.41 1.28 -1.65
C PHE A 251 33.80 0.72 -1.75
N HIS A 252 34.03 -0.35 -2.52
CA HIS A 252 35.36 -0.90 -2.72
C HIS A 252 36.29 0.12 -3.38
N ARG A 253 37.60 0.09 -3.03
CA ARG A 253 38.58 1.07 -3.53
C ARG A 253 38.64 1.11 -5.05
N ASN A 254 38.73 -0.06 -5.69
CA ASN A 254 38.84 -0.15 -7.15
C ASN A 254 37.56 0.34 -7.83
N THR A 255 36.37 0.07 -7.26
CA THR A 255 35.09 0.58 -7.76
C THR A 255 35.08 2.11 -7.83
N ARG A 256 35.50 2.77 -6.74
CA ARG A 256 35.56 4.24 -6.71
C ARG A 256 36.59 4.78 -7.70
N THR A 257 37.79 4.18 -7.80
CA THR A 257 38.78 4.58 -8.78
C THR A 257 38.27 4.43 -10.22
N THR A 258 37.53 3.36 -10.52
CA THR A 258 36.91 3.14 -11.82
C THR A 258 35.85 4.21 -12.13
N LEU A 259 34.99 4.52 -11.15
CA LEU A 259 33.96 5.56 -11.31
C LEU A 259 34.56 6.96 -11.46
N ASP A 260 35.62 7.29 -10.72
CA ASP A 260 36.36 8.56 -10.88
C ASP A 260 36.96 8.71 -12.27
N ALA A 261 37.38 7.59 -12.89
CA ALA A 261 37.92 7.58 -14.24
C ALA A 261 36.82 7.66 -15.32
N GLN A 262 35.71 6.93 -15.16
CA GLN A 262 34.64 6.86 -16.15
C GLN A 262 33.68 8.05 -16.06
N PHE A 263 33.41 8.53 -14.84
CA PHE A 263 32.47 9.61 -14.53
C PHE A 263 33.14 10.69 -13.66
N PRO A 264 34.18 11.39 -14.14
CA PRO A 264 34.90 12.38 -13.34
C PRO A 264 33.90 13.46 -12.84
N ASP A 265 33.83 13.63 -11.52
CA ASP A 265 32.91 14.55 -10.80
C ASP A 265 31.41 14.32 -11.08
N ARG A 266 31.04 13.22 -11.75
CA ARG A 266 29.67 12.91 -12.20
C ARG A 266 29.17 11.56 -11.72
N TRP A 267 29.41 11.22 -10.44
CA TRP A 267 28.76 10.08 -9.83
C TRP A 267 28.32 10.34 -8.39
N MET A 268 27.22 9.70 -8.04
CA MET A 268 26.57 9.77 -6.72
C MET A 268 26.74 8.44 -6.02
N GLY A 269 27.34 8.47 -4.83
CA GLY A 269 27.53 7.26 -4.05
C GLY A 269 28.21 7.53 -2.73
N ARG A 270 28.46 6.47 -1.97
CA ARG A 270 29.24 6.58 -0.74
C ARG A 270 30.69 6.88 -1.07
N GLY A 271 31.18 8.06 -0.65
CA GLY A 271 32.56 8.51 -0.90
C GLY A 271 32.80 9.04 -2.31
N GLY A 272 31.76 9.30 -3.07
CA GLY A 272 31.77 9.99 -4.35
C GLY A 272 31.73 11.51 -4.22
N PRO A 273 31.93 12.22 -5.36
CA PRO A 273 31.85 13.68 -5.42
C PRO A 273 30.46 14.18 -4.99
N ILE A 274 29.41 13.43 -5.30
CA ILE A 274 28.06 13.68 -4.82
C ILE A 274 27.69 12.58 -3.82
N THR A 275 27.61 12.93 -2.54
CA THR A 275 27.34 11.95 -1.48
C THR A 275 25.90 11.47 -1.52
N TRP A 276 25.68 10.17 -1.76
CA TRP A 276 24.38 9.53 -1.65
C TRP A 276 24.01 9.28 -0.16
N PRO A 277 22.82 9.67 0.31
CA PRO A 277 22.44 9.45 1.69
C PRO A 277 22.15 7.98 1.98
N ALA A 278 22.68 7.47 3.08
CA ALA A 278 22.44 6.10 3.50
C ALA A 278 20.96 5.83 3.80
N ARG A 279 20.52 4.58 3.59
CA ARG A 279 19.13 4.11 3.89
C ARG A 279 18.05 4.97 3.23
N SER A 280 18.20 5.26 1.94
CA SER A 280 17.28 6.11 1.18
C SER A 280 16.66 5.41 -0.04
N PRO A 281 16.00 4.22 0.14
CA PRO A 281 15.31 3.56 -0.95
C PRO A 281 14.10 4.37 -1.44
N ASP A 282 13.57 5.23 -0.60
CA ASP A 282 12.48 6.15 -0.91
C ASP A 282 12.88 7.30 -1.86
N LEU A 283 14.18 7.44 -2.16
CA LEU A 283 14.73 8.44 -3.08
C LEU A 283 15.29 7.84 -4.38
N THR A 284 15.19 6.53 -4.62
CA THR A 284 15.59 5.91 -5.89
C THR A 284 14.40 5.28 -6.63
N PRO A 285 14.21 5.57 -7.94
CA PRO A 285 13.09 5.06 -8.70
C PRO A 285 13.12 3.53 -8.87
N LEU A 286 14.26 2.91 -8.65
CA LEU A 286 14.37 1.45 -8.69
C LEU A 286 13.66 0.83 -7.49
N ASP A 287 13.88 1.35 -6.29
CA ASP A 287 13.25 0.83 -5.07
C ASP A 287 11.75 1.17 -4.97
N PHE A 288 11.38 2.45 -5.15
CA PHE A 288 10.00 2.84 -4.93
C PHE A 288 9.06 2.49 -6.09
N PHE A 289 9.60 2.18 -7.28
CA PHE A 289 8.81 1.84 -8.46
C PHE A 289 9.24 0.52 -9.10
N LEU A 290 10.48 0.44 -9.66
CA LEU A 290 10.87 -0.64 -10.57
C LEU A 290 10.77 -2.01 -9.92
N TRP A 291 11.44 -2.21 -8.78
CA TRP A 291 11.50 -3.52 -8.15
C TRP A 291 10.15 -4.00 -7.65
N GLY A 292 9.31 -3.10 -7.15
CA GLY A 292 7.94 -3.41 -6.77
C GLY A 292 7.12 -3.90 -7.97
N HIS A 293 7.22 -3.21 -9.10
CA HIS A 293 6.54 -3.55 -10.35
C HIS A 293 7.00 -4.91 -10.89
N ILE A 294 8.29 -5.12 -11.06
CA ILE A 294 8.85 -6.38 -11.59
C ILE A 294 8.52 -7.56 -10.66
N LYS A 295 8.71 -7.40 -9.34
CA LYS A 295 8.39 -8.46 -8.37
C LYS A 295 6.91 -8.85 -8.38
N ASN A 296 6.02 -7.91 -8.61
CA ASN A 296 4.58 -8.19 -8.70
C ASN A 296 4.24 -9.01 -9.97
N LEU A 297 4.86 -8.70 -11.11
CA LEU A 297 4.65 -9.44 -12.36
C LEU A 297 5.21 -10.87 -12.30
N VAL A 298 6.34 -11.05 -11.66
CA VAL A 298 7.04 -12.35 -11.53
C VAL A 298 6.49 -13.21 -10.38
N GLU A 299 5.55 -12.70 -9.57
CA GLU A 299 5.06 -13.38 -8.36
C GLU A 299 4.53 -14.80 -8.61
N ASN A 300 3.82 -15.02 -9.71
CA ASN A 300 3.24 -16.32 -10.05
C ASN A 300 4.30 -17.36 -10.47
N GLU A 301 5.44 -16.92 -10.98
CA GLU A 301 6.53 -17.77 -11.49
C GLU A 301 7.57 -18.14 -10.41
N ARG A 302 7.47 -17.57 -9.21
CA ARG A 302 8.46 -17.76 -8.14
C ARG A 302 8.57 -19.17 -7.59
N GLY A 303 7.57 -20.02 -7.83
CA GLY A 303 7.60 -21.44 -7.51
C GLY A 303 8.35 -22.31 -8.55
N GLY A 304 8.73 -21.71 -9.68
CA GLY A 304 9.37 -22.36 -10.81
C GLY A 304 10.86 -22.58 -10.65
N ARG A 305 11.47 -23.14 -11.70
CA ARG A 305 12.93 -23.28 -11.82
C ARG A 305 13.58 -21.93 -12.03
N GLU A 306 14.87 -21.83 -11.73
CA GLU A 306 15.63 -20.57 -11.83
C GLU A 306 15.55 -19.97 -13.25
N GLU A 307 15.63 -20.81 -14.28
CA GLU A 307 15.56 -20.39 -15.69
C GLU A 307 14.19 -19.80 -16.05
N GLU A 308 13.12 -20.38 -15.53
CA GLU A 308 11.75 -19.89 -15.76
C GLU A 308 11.57 -18.52 -15.14
N VAL A 309 12.11 -18.32 -13.93
CA VAL A 309 12.04 -17.03 -13.24
C VAL A 309 12.93 -15.98 -13.94
N ARG A 310 14.12 -16.36 -14.45
CA ARG A 310 14.95 -15.46 -15.26
C ARG A 310 14.22 -15.01 -16.52
N ALA A 311 13.57 -15.93 -17.23
CA ALA A 311 12.76 -15.60 -18.40
C ALA A 311 11.60 -14.68 -18.05
N ALA A 312 10.90 -14.94 -16.95
CA ALA A 312 9.80 -14.10 -16.47
C ALA A 312 10.28 -12.68 -16.08
N ILE A 313 11.46 -12.55 -15.47
CA ILE A 313 12.08 -11.24 -15.19
C ILE A 313 12.33 -10.48 -16.49
N ILE A 314 12.96 -11.10 -17.49
CA ILE A 314 13.20 -10.46 -18.79
C ILE A 314 11.89 -10.00 -19.44
N ALA A 315 10.87 -10.88 -19.46
CA ALA A 315 9.55 -10.54 -19.98
C ALA A 315 8.90 -9.38 -19.22
N ALA A 316 9.04 -9.34 -17.89
CA ALA A 316 8.51 -8.25 -17.07
C ALA A 316 9.19 -6.90 -17.40
N PHE A 317 10.49 -6.88 -17.63
CA PHE A 317 11.20 -5.68 -18.07
C PHE A 317 10.71 -5.16 -19.42
N GLN A 318 10.32 -6.03 -20.36
CA GLN A 318 9.77 -5.65 -21.64
C GLN A 318 8.39 -4.97 -21.54
N THR A 319 7.69 -5.08 -20.43
CA THR A 319 6.41 -4.39 -20.20
C THR A 319 6.57 -2.93 -19.79
N LEU A 320 7.78 -2.51 -19.43
CA LEU A 320 8.06 -1.13 -19.00
C LEU A 320 7.96 -0.19 -20.22
N THR A 321 7.10 0.80 -20.11
CA THR A 321 6.98 1.85 -21.15
C THR A 321 7.83 3.07 -20.79
N SER A 322 8.29 3.82 -21.81
CA SER A 322 9.02 5.07 -21.62
C SER A 322 8.27 6.06 -20.70
N ASP A 323 6.94 6.14 -20.83
CA ASP A 323 6.11 7.00 -19.96
C ASP A 323 6.15 6.56 -18.48
N MET A 324 6.12 5.26 -18.20
CA MET A 324 6.23 4.75 -16.82
C MET A 324 7.59 5.11 -16.21
N VAL A 325 8.66 4.92 -16.98
CA VAL A 325 10.03 5.21 -16.53
C VAL A 325 10.21 6.70 -16.31
N HIS A 326 9.79 7.52 -17.27
CA HIS A 326 9.89 8.98 -17.17
C HIS A 326 9.13 9.54 -15.96
N ARG A 327 7.90 9.07 -15.71
CA ARG A 327 7.16 9.47 -14.51
C ARG A 327 7.87 9.08 -13.22
N ALA A 328 8.47 7.89 -13.17
CA ALA A 328 9.21 7.45 -11.99
C ALA A 328 10.47 8.29 -11.75
N THR A 329 11.28 8.53 -12.78
CA THR A 329 12.50 9.35 -12.66
C THR A 329 12.17 10.81 -12.29
N ARG A 330 11.03 11.32 -12.72
CA ARG A 330 10.59 12.70 -12.40
C ARG A 330 9.95 12.80 -11.00
N ASP A 331 9.32 11.73 -10.47
CA ASP A 331 8.71 11.75 -9.13
C ASP A 331 9.75 11.98 -8.02
N ILE A 332 11.04 11.78 -8.29
CA ILE A 332 12.12 12.08 -7.35
C ILE A 332 12.10 13.55 -6.89
N VAL A 333 11.72 14.48 -7.77
CA VAL A 333 11.63 15.92 -7.40
C VAL A 333 10.62 16.08 -6.27
N ARG A 334 9.41 15.55 -6.43
CA ARG A 334 8.36 15.58 -5.39
C ARG A 334 8.81 14.87 -4.12
N ARG A 335 9.47 13.70 -4.25
CA ARG A 335 9.99 12.94 -3.11
C ARG A 335 11.08 13.68 -2.35
N ALA A 336 11.97 14.38 -3.05
CA ALA A 336 12.97 15.23 -2.45
C ALA A 336 12.34 16.42 -1.67
N GLU A 337 11.30 17.04 -2.21
CA GLU A 337 10.53 18.08 -1.53
C GLU A 337 9.89 17.56 -0.24
N LEU A 338 9.22 16.40 -0.29
CA LEU A 338 8.63 15.75 0.87
C LEU A 338 9.70 15.38 1.91
N CYS A 339 10.85 14.87 1.48
CA CYS A 339 11.97 14.57 2.37
C CYS A 339 12.44 15.82 3.14
N VAL A 340 12.58 16.95 2.46
CA VAL A 340 12.96 18.23 3.09
C VAL A 340 11.87 18.70 4.06
N GLN A 341 10.59 18.64 3.66
CA GLN A 341 9.45 19.00 4.51
C GLN A 341 9.40 18.15 5.79
N GLN A 342 9.71 16.86 5.68
CA GLN A 342 9.77 15.92 6.81
C GLN A 342 11.11 15.93 7.55
N ARG A 343 12.00 16.90 7.26
CA ARG A 343 13.31 17.06 7.90
C ARG A 343 14.16 15.77 7.82
N GLY A 344 14.14 15.11 6.65
CA GLY A 344 14.88 13.89 6.38
C GLY A 344 14.26 12.61 6.93
N ARG A 345 13.09 12.67 7.56
CA ARG A 345 12.36 11.50 8.07
C ARG A 345 11.60 10.79 6.94
N GLN A 346 10.97 9.66 7.28
CA GLN A 346 10.09 8.93 6.36
C GLN A 346 8.91 9.82 5.93
N PHE A 347 8.56 9.76 4.64
CA PHE A 347 7.47 10.55 4.04
C PHE A 347 6.51 9.72 3.17
N GLU A 348 6.79 8.43 2.98
CA GLU A 348 5.97 7.55 2.11
C GLU A 348 4.54 7.32 2.60
N HIS A 349 4.22 7.78 3.79
CA HIS A 349 2.89 7.72 4.38
C HIS A 349 2.04 8.98 4.10
N LEU A 350 2.62 9.97 3.42
CA LEU A 350 1.99 11.20 2.97
C LEU A 350 1.59 11.10 1.50
#